data_1990f95f309fefee908a2c7b96bf9e8b
#
_entry.id   1990f95f309fefee908a2c7b96bf9e8b
#
_cell.length_a   1.000
_cell.length_b   1.000
_cell.length_c   1.000
_cell.angle_alpha   90.00
_cell.angle_beta   90.00
_cell.angle_gamma   90.00
#
_symmetry.space_group_name_H-M   'P 1'
#
loop_
_entity.id
_entity.type
_entity.pdbx_description
1 polymer ?
#
loop_
_entity_poly.entity_id
_entity_poly.type
_entity_poly.pdbx_seq_one_letter_code
_entity_poly.pdbx_strand_id
1 'polypeptide(L)'
;MKIAFYSPHLCLRGTTVAMYDYAFYNQTLLGNKSCIIYSSQDHRNSDSVIEKFNDSFSEIYALENEKKLDEVLTQSKADAVYILKAGKNDERQSSVCKNLIHCTGLESEPHGHVYAYVSKWLSEKCSQGKLPFVPHIVDLPKQ
;
A
#
# COMPACT_ATOMS: atom_id res chain seq x y z
N MET A 1 1.86 -13.37 9.53
CA MET A 1 2.54 -12.57 8.50
C MET A 1 2.46 -11.10 8.89
N LYS A 2 3.50 -10.32 8.62
CA LYS A 2 3.50 -8.86 8.77
C LYS A 2 3.64 -8.21 7.40
N ILE A 3 2.71 -7.32 7.05
CA ILE A 3 2.73 -6.56 5.79
C ILE A 3 2.95 -5.08 6.12
N ALA A 4 3.95 -4.48 5.49
CA ALA A 4 4.17 -3.05 5.51
C ALA A 4 3.39 -2.40 4.36
N PHE A 5 2.57 -1.42 4.69
CA PHE A 5 1.80 -0.63 3.72
C PHE A 5 2.52 0.71 3.52
N TYR A 6 3.10 0.90 2.35
CA TYR A 6 3.89 2.07 2.03
C TYR A 6 3.16 3.03 1.10
N SER A 7 3.11 4.29 1.50
CA SER A 7 2.65 5.40 0.67
C SER A 7 3.63 6.57 0.79
N PRO A 8 3.92 7.31 -0.29
CA PRO A 8 4.76 8.51 -0.18
C PRO A 8 4.11 9.58 0.72
N HIS A 9 2.79 9.55 0.90
CA HIS A 9 2.07 10.53 1.72
C HIS A 9 0.81 9.93 2.33
N LEU A 10 0.36 10.51 3.45
CA LEU A 10 -0.93 10.23 4.07
C LEU A 10 -1.82 11.46 3.94
N CYS A 11 -2.76 11.44 3.01
CA CYS A 11 -3.64 12.57 2.68
C CYS A 11 -5.09 12.11 2.41
N LEU A 12 -5.98 13.07 2.14
CA LEU A 12 -7.40 12.82 1.88
C LEU A 12 -7.70 12.26 0.46
N ARG A 13 -6.73 11.65 -0.22
CA ARG A 13 -6.93 11.05 -1.54
C ARG A 13 -7.40 9.60 -1.43
N GLY A 14 -8.10 9.14 -2.47
CA GLY A 14 -8.66 7.79 -2.54
C GLY A 14 -7.63 6.67 -2.39
N THR A 15 -6.40 6.87 -2.85
CA THR A 15 -5.31 5.89 -2.67
C THR A 15 -4.92 5.71 -1.21
N THR A 16 -4.90 6.78 -0.41
CA THR A 16 -4.66 6.70 1.04
C THR A 16 -5.82 6.02 1.77
N VAL A 17 -7.05 6.32 1.38
CA VAL A 17 -8.26 5.66 1.92
C VAL A 17 -8.22 4.17 1.63
N ALA A 18 -7.95 3.79 0.39
CA ALA A 18 -7.86 2.38 0.00
C ALA A 18 -6.74 1.64 0.76
N MET A 19 -5.57 2.26 0.90
CA MET A 19 -4.47 1.68 1.67
C MET A 19 -4.83 1.49 3.14
N TYR A 20 -5.52 2.46 3.75
CA TYR A 20 -6.03 2.33 5.11
C TYR A 20 -6.94 1.10 5.24
N ASP A 21 -7.91 0.96 4.34
CA ASP A 21 -8.87 -0.14 4.38
C ASP A 21 -8.17 -1.50 4.23
N TYR A 22 -7.25 -1.63 3.28
CA TYR A 22 -6.47 -2.86 3.12
C TYR A 22 -5.63 -3.18 4.36
N ALA A 23 -4.96 -2.21 4.95
CA ALA A 23 -4.17 -2.41 6.15
C ALA A 23 -5.03 -2.78 7.36
N PHE A 24 -6.18 -2.12 7.51
CA PHE A 24 -7.14 -2.38 8.59
C PHE A 24 -7.73 -3.79 8.50
N TYR A 25 -8.22 -4.18 7.32
CA TYR A 25 -8.81 -5.50 7.14
C TYR A 25 -7.78 -6.63 7.07
N ASN A 26 -6.53 -6.34 6.71
CA ASN A 26 -5.43 -7.28 6.88
C ASN A 26 -5.27 -7.69 8.36
N GLN A 27 -5.47 -6.76 9.30
CA GLN A 27 -5.45 -7.07 10.73
C GLN A 27 -6.73 -7.74 11.20
N THR A 28 -7.88 -7.15 10.88
CA THR A 28 -9.15 -7.51 11.51
C THR A 28 -9.83 -8.72 10.89
N LEU A 29 -9.63 -8.97 9.60
CA LEU A 29 -10.21 -10.13 8.92
C LEU A 29 -9.20 -11.26 8.68
N LEU A 30 -7.95 -10.92 8.35
CA LEU A 30 -6.95 -11.93 8.01
C LEU A 30 -6.06 -12.32 9.19
N GLY A 31 -6.14 -11.61 10.32
CA GLY A 31 -5.34 -11.90 11.50
C GLY A 31 -3.83 -11.65 11.32
N ASN A 32 -3.44 -10.93 10.29
CA ASN A 32 -2.06 -10.54 10.05
C ASN A 32 -1.70 -9.28 10.86
N LYS A 33 -0.42 -8.89 10.82
CA LYS A 33 0.03 -7.60 11.34
C LYS A 33 0.21 -6.61 10.20
N SER A 34 -0.19 -5.36 10.42
CA SER A 34 0.05 -4.26 9.48
C SER A 34 0.97 -3.23 10.12
N CYS A 35 1.96 -2.75 9.37
CA CYS A 35 2.68 -1.54 9.71
C CYS A 35 2.56 -0.53 8.57
N ILE A 36 2.58 0.74 8.91
CA ILE A 36 2.41 1.85 7.96
C ILE A 36 3.74 2.57 7.80
N ILE A 37 4.11 2.86 6.55
CA ILE A 37 5.31 3.61 6.23
C ILE A 37 4.94 4.74 5.29
N TYR A 38 5.34 5.98 5.59
CA TYR A 38 5.10 7.15 4.74
C TYR A 38 6.28 8.13 4.80
N SER A 39 6.37 9.03 3.81
CA SER A 39 7.41 10.08 3.81
C SER A 39 6.97 11.27 4.67
N SER A 40 7.75 11.60 5.70
CA SER A 40 7.49 12.74 6.58
C SER A 40 7.67 14.09 5.88
N GLN A 41 8.43 14.13 4.80
CA GLN A 41 8.77 15.36 4.08
C GLN A 41 7.77 15.72 2.96
N ASP A 42 6.78 14.87 2.70
CA ASP A 42 5.80 15.15 1.65
C ASP A 42 4.79 16.21 2.13
N HIS A 43 4.73 17.32 1.37
CA HIS A 43 3.85 18.46 1.68
C HIS A 43 2.35 18.14 1.56
N ARG A 44 1.98 17.00 0.98
CA ARG A 44 0.59 16.51 0.88
C ARG A 44 0.10 15.82 2.12
N ASN A 45 0.96 15.52 3.08
CA ASN A 45 0.56 14.93 4.35
C ASN A 45 -0.50 15.81 5.06
N SER A 46 -1.50 15.15 5.64
CA SER A 46 -2.56 15.77 6.43
C SER A 46 -2.50 15.26 7.86
N ASP A 47 -2.40 16.17 8.81
CA ASP A 47 -2.31 15.82 10.23
C ASP A 47 -3.51 14.99 10.70
N SER A 48 -4.71 15.33 10.25
CA SER A 48 -5.93 14.58 10.59
C SER A 48 -5.93 13.14 10.05
N VAL A 49 -5.31 12.92 8.88
CA VAL A 49 -5.16 11.58 8.31
C VAL A 49 -4.09 10.79 9.06
N ILE A 50 -2.96 11.41 9.37
CA ILE A 50 -1.90 10.78 10.18
C ILE A 50 -2.46 10.37 11.54
N GLU A 51 -3.25 11.22 12.21
CA GLU A 51 -3.92 10.90 13.47
C GLU A 51 -4.84 9.67 13.33
N LYS A 52 -5.66 9.62 12.27
CA LYS A 52 -6.51 8.46 11.98
C LYS A 52 -5.69 7.16 11.86
N PHE A 53 -4.53 7.20 11.20
CA PHE A 53 -3.66 6.03 11.10
C PHE A 53 -3.05 5.67 12.47
N ASN A 54 -2.61 6.66 13.25
CA ASN A 54 -2.07 6.44 14.59
C ASN A 54 -3.09 5.78 15.53
N ASP A 55 -4.37 6.10 15.39
CA ASP A 55 -5.45 5.49 16.20
C ASP A 55 -5.68 4.01 15.87
N SER A 56 -5.36 3.58 14.65
CA SER A 56 -5.70 2.23 14.16
C SER A 56 -4.51 1.28 14.05
N PHE A 57 -3.30 1.80 13.96
CA PHE A 57 -2.10 1.00 13.76
C PHE A 57 -1.05 1.29 14.84
N SER A 58 -0.53 0.22 15.44
CA SER A 58 0.49 0.31 16.50
C SER A 58 1.91 0.57 15.98
N GLU A 59 2.16 0.28 14.70
CA GLU A 59 3.47 0.47 14.08
C GLU A 59 3.33 1.43 12.89
N ILE A 60 3.86 2.65 13.05
CA ILE A 60 3.90 3.67 11.99
C ILE A 60 5.30 4.26 11.93
N TYR A 61 5.85 4.32 10.74
CA TYR A 61 7.19 4.84 10.47
C TYR A 61 7.12 6.02 9.51
N ALA A 62 7.64 7.16 9.93
CA ALA A 62 7.80 8.34 9.10
C ALA A 62 9.23 8.39 8.53
N LEU A 63 9.36 8.21 7.22
CA LEU A 63 10.65 8.27 6.55
C LEU A 63 11.05 9.72 6.26
N GLU A 64 12.24 10.11 6.67
CA GLU A 64 12.86 11.37 6.24
C GLU A 64 13.42 11.28 4.81
N ASN A 65 13.76 10.08 4.37
CA ASN A 65 14.31 9.80 3.05
C ASN A 65 13.82 8.42 2.57
N GLU A 66 13.26 8.35 1.36
CA GLU A 66 12.78 7.11 0.74
C GLU A 66 13.86 6.03 0.60
N LYS A 67 15.14 6.41 0.51
CA LYS A 67 16.26 5.46 0.50
C LYS A 67 16.39 4.64 1.78
N LYS A 68 15.76 5.06 2.87
CA LYS A 68 15.69 4.33 4.15
C LYS A 68 14.57 3.30 4.22
N LEU A 69 13.81 3.09 3.14
CA LEU A 69 12.69 2.14 3.12
C LEU A 69 13.13 0.74 3.54
N ASP A 70 14.19 0.22 2.95
CA ASP A 70 14.70 -1.13 3.25
C ASP A 70 15.22 -1.27 4.70
N GLU A 71 15.79 -0.21 5.26
CA GLU A 71 16.22 -0.17 6.67
C GLU A 71 15.00 -0.31 7.59
N VAL A 72 13.93 0.43 7.35
CA VAL A 72 12.69 0.36 8.14
C VAL A 72 11.99 -0.98 7.94
N LEU A 73 11.96 -1.52 6.73
CA LEU A 73 11.38 -2.85 6.45
C LEU A 73 12.12 -3.95 7.20
N THR A 74 13.45 -3.87 7.27
CA THR A 74 14.28 -4.79 8.05
C THR A 74 14.01 -4.64 9.54
N GLN A 75 14.00 -3.42 10.05
CA GLN A 75 13.73 -3.11 11.46
C GLN A 75 12.34 -3.59 11.90
N SER A 76 11.32 -3.37 11.09
CA SER A 76 9.94 -3.78 11.36
C SER A 76 9.73 -5.29 11.22
N LYS A 77 10.67 -6.01 10.61
CA LYS A 77 10.57 -7.44 10.26
C LYS A 77 9.35 -7.72 9.39
N ALA A 78 9.09 -6.86 8.41
CA ALA A 78 8.01 -7.07 7.45
C ALA A 78 8.33 -8.22 6.49
N ASP A 79 7.36 -9.10 6.27
CA ASP A 79 7.46 -10.20 5.31
C ASP A 79 7.26 -9.72 3.87
N ALA A 80 6.47 -8.66 3.72
CA ALA A 80 6.16 -8.05 2.43
C ALA A 80 5.90 -6.55 2.58
N VAL A 81 6.13 -5.80 1.51
CA VAL A 81 5.69 -4.41 1.35
C VAL A 81 4.60 -4.33 0.30
N TYR A 82 3.48 -3.71 0.67
CA TYR A 82 2.36 -3.40 -0.22
C TYR A 82 2.46 -1.95 -0.69
N ILE A 83 2.39 -1.76 -2.00
CA ILE A 83 2.49 -0.45 -2.66
C ILE A 83 1.33 -0.28 -3.64
N LEU A 84 0.46 0.68 -3.37
CA LEU A 84 -0.61 1.11 -4.27
C LEU A 84 -0.08 2.26 -5.14
N LYS A 85 -0.04 2.07 -6.45
CA LYS A 85 0.58 3.03 -7.38
C LYS A 85 -0.05 2.99 -8.78
N ALA A 86 0.29 3.96 -9.61
CA ALA A 86 -0.26 4.07 -10.97
C ALA A 86 0.12 2.88 -11.88
N GLY A 87 1.22 2.19 -11.62
CA GLY A 87 1.57 0.94 -12.30
C GLY A 87 2.93 0.92 -12.98
N LYS A 88 3.61 2.06 -13.11
CA LYS A 88 4.97 2.11 -13.68
C LYS A 88 5.99 1.40 -12.79
N ASN A 89 6.93 0.74 -13.43
CA ASN A 89 8.09 0.18 -12.75
C ASN A 89 9.08 1.30 -12.42
N ASP A 90 8.91 1.88 -11.26
CA ASP A 90 9.80 2.90 -10.69
C ASP A 90 10.69 2.29 -9.59
N GLU A 91 11.56 3.11 -8.99
CA GLU A 91 12.49 2.66 -7.96
C GLU A 91 11.84 2.37 -6.60
N ARG A 92 10.53 2.57 -6.46
CA ARG A 92 9.78 2.29 -5.21
C ARG A 92 9.53 0.81 -5.04
N GLN A 93 10.58 0.08 -4.74
CA GLN A 93 10.58 -1.34 -4.45
C GLN A 93 11.58 -1.64 -3.32
N SER A 94 11.32 -2.72 -2.60
CA SER A 94 12.23 -3.25 -1.59
C SER A 94 13.14 -4.31 -2.17
N SER A 95 14.39 -4.34 -1.70
CA SER A 95 15.32 -5.44 -1.95
C SER A 95 15.37 -6.46 -0.79
N VAL A 96 14.70 -6.18 0.34
CA VAL A 96 14.80 -6.99 1.57
C VAL A 96 13.57 -7.83 1.88
N CYS A 97 12.43 -7.54 1.25
CA CYS A 97 11.20 -8.33 1.41
C CYS A 97 10.40 -8.42 0.11
N LYS A 98 9.31 -9.18 0.10
CA LYS A 98 8.46 -9.34 -1.07
C LYS A 98 7.74 -8.03 -1.42
N ASN A 99 7.69 -7.69 -2.70
CA ASN A 99 6.97 -6.52 -3.21
C ASN A 99 5.59 -6.94 -3.73
N LEU A 100 4.54 -6.38 -3.17
CA LEU A 100 3.14 -6.55 -3.57
C LEU A 100 2.67 -5.25 -4.22
N ILE A 101 2.57 -5.24 -5.54
CA ILE A 101 2.23 -4.04 -6.30
C ILE A 101 0.76 -4.08 -6.69
N HIS A 102 0.03 -3.03 -6.36
CA HIS A 102 -1.38 -2.86 -6.69
C HIS A 102 -1.55 -1.67 -7.63
N CYS A 103 -1.91 -1.97 -8.88
CA CYS A 103 -1.94 -1.02 -9.98
C CYS A 103 -3.31 -0.36 -10.11
N THR A 104 -3.33 0.98 -10.10
CA THR A 104 -4.55 1.79 -10.24
C THR A 104 -4.73 2.42 -11.63
N GLY A 105 -3.72 2.34 -12.50
CA GLY A 105 -3.69 3.09 -13.76
C GLY A 105 -3.50 2.24 -15.01
N LEU A 106 -3.65 2.90 -16.16
CA LEU A 106 -3.49 2.28 -17.49
C LEU A 106 -2.02 2.12 -17.92
N GLU A 107 -1.12 2.91 -17.37
CA GLU A 107 0.31 2.82 -17.66
C GLU A 107 0.92 1.68 -16.84
N SER A 108 0.59 0.45 -17.24
CA SER A 108 0.93 -0.76 -16.50
C SER A 108 2.25 -1.34 -16.99
N GLU A 109 3.19 -1.47 -16.08
CA GLU A 109 4.46 -2.18 -16.24
C GLU A 109 4.59 -3.21 -15.13
N PRO A 110 4.15 -4.47 -15.34
CA PRO A 110 4.18 -5.50 -14.29
C PRO A 110 5.56 -5.70 -13.70
N HIS A 111 5.65 -5.62 -12.37
CA HIS A 111 6.87 -5.80 -11.58
C HIS A 111 6.55 -6.25 -10.16
N GLY A 112 7.58 -6.48 -9.36
CA GLY A 112 7.44 -7.02 -8.00
C GLY A 112 7.20 -8.52 -7.98
N HIS A 113 6.91 -9.05 -6.81
CA HIS A 113 6.63 -10.49 -6.62
C HIS A 113 5.17 -10.83 -6.93
N VAL A 114 4.28 -9.89 -6.65
CA VAL A 114 2.86 -9.94 -7.03
C VAL A 114 2.50 -8.60 -7.65
N TYR A 115 1.81 -8.64 -8.76
CA TYR A 115 1.27 -7.48 -9.44
C TYR A 115 -0.21 -7.72 -9.72
N ALA A 116 -1.08 -6.90 -9.15
CA ALA A 116 -2.52 -7.00 -9.30
C ALA A 116 -3.12 -5.65 -9.71
N TYR A 117 -4.26 -5.69 -10.38
CA TYR A 117 -5.01 -4.49 -10.74
C TYR A 117 -6.14 -4.21 -9.75
N VAL A 118 -6.56 -2.96 -9.61
CA VAL A 118 -7.69 -2.58 -8.74
C VAL A 118 -9.06 -2.95 -9.33
N SER A 119 -9.13 -3.42 -10.57
CA SER A 119 -10.38 -3.83 -11.18
C SER A 119 -10.20 -4.90 -12.26
N LYS A 120 -11.26 -5.69 -12.46
CA LYS A 120 -11.34 -6.66 -13.55
C LYS A 120 -11.12 -5.98 -14.90
N TRP A 121 -11.73 -4.81 -15.12
CA TRP A 121 -11.58 -4.04 -16.35
C TRP A 121 -10.12 -3.69 -16.64
N LEU A 122 -9.36 -3.21 -15.63
CA LEU A 122 -7.92 -2.92 -15.81
C LEU A 122 -7.12 -4.18 -16.12
N SER A 123 -7.40 -5.29 -15.45
CA SER A 123 -6.74 -6.57 -15.73
C SER A 123 -6.97 -7.01 -17.18
N GLU A 124 -8.22 -6.94 -17.64
CA GLU A 124 -8.56 -7.28 -19.03
C GLU A 124 -7.90 -6.33 -20.04
N LYS A 125 -7.93 -5.02 -19.76
CA LYS A 125 -7.37 -3.99 -20.63
C LYS A 125 -5.85 -4.04 -20.75
N CYS A 126 -5.15 -4.21 -19.62
CA CYS A 126 -3.69 -4.11 -19.57
C CYS A 126 -2.96 -5.44 -19.70
N SER A 127 -3.60 -6.56 -19.31
CA SER A 127 -2.97 -7.89 -19.32
C SER A 127 -3.78 -8.96 -20.03
N GLN A 128 -4.87 -8.62 -20.71
CA GLN A 128 -5.81 -9.58 -21.29
C GLN A 128 -6.36 -10.58 -20.24
N GLY A 129 -6.55 -10.12 -19.01
CA GLY A 129 -7.02 -10.94 -17.88
C GLY A 129 -5.99 -11.94 -17.33
N LYS A 130 -4.74 -11.86 -17.76
CA LYS A 130 -3.67 -12.80 -17.32
C LYS A 130 -3.19 -12.53 -15.89
N LEU A 131 -3.26 -11.29 -15.43
CA LEU A 131 -2.87 -10.91 -14.08
C LEU A 131 -4.11 -10.70 -13.20
N PRO A 132 -3.99 -10.98 -11.90
CA PRO A 132 -5.13 -10.89 -10.98
C PRO A 132 -5.61 -9.45 -10.79
N PHE A 133 -6.81 -9.33 -10.26
CA PHE A 133 -7.33 -8.06 -9.77
C PHE A 133 -7.87 -8.20 -8.34
N VAL A 134 -7.74 -7.14 -7.56
CA VAL A 134 -8.28 -7.01 -6.21
C VAL A 134 -9.01 -5.66 -6.14
N PRO A 135 -10.35 -5.66 -6.03
CA PRO A 135 -11.10 -4.41 -5.97
C PRO A 135 -10.88 -3.68 -4.65
N HIS A 136 -11.17 -2.38 -4.64
CA HIS A 136 -11.19 -1.63 -3.40
C HIS A 136 -12.29 -2.14 -2.46
N ILE A 137 -11.99 -2.11 -1.18
CA ILE A 137 -12.94 -2.44 -0.12
C ILE A 137 -13.88 -1.24 0.04
N VAL A 138 -15.19 -1.51 0.08
CA VAL A 138 -16.19 -0.50 0.40
C VAL A 138 -16.89 -0.94 1.68
N ASP A 139 -16.64 -0.20 2.76
CA ASP A 139 -17.34 -0.42 4.02
C ASP A 139 -18.69 0.29 3.96
N LEU A 140 -19.75 -0.51 3.90
CA LEU A 140 -21.11 0.03 3.86
C LEU A 140 -21.59 0.34 5.28
N PRO A 141 -22.25 1.49 5.50
CA PRO A 141 -22.82 1.80 6.80
C PRO A 141 -23.82 0.72 7.20
N LYS A 142 -23.73 0.25 8.43
CA LYS A 142 -24.72 -0.67 9.00
C LYS A 142 -26.08 0.02 9.00
N GLN A 143 -27.06 -0.58 8.35
CA GLN A 143 -28.46 -0.15 8.39
C GLN A 143 -29.03 -0.39 9.78
#